data_db12d442a156b5079aa9d0bddfe4149e
#
_entry.id   db12d442a156b5079aa9d0bddfe4149e
#
_cell.length_a   1.000
_cell.length_b   1.000
_cell.length_c   1.000
_cell.angle_alpha   90.00
_cell.angle_beta   90.00
_cell.angle_gamma   90.00
#
_symmetry.space_group_name_H-M   'P 1'
#
loop_
_entity.id
_entity.type
_entity.pdbx_description
1 polymer ?
#
loop_
_entity_poly.entity_id
_entity_poly.type
_entity_poly.pdbx_seq_one_letter_code
_entity_poly.pdbx_strand_id
1 'polypeptide(L)'
;MKKIVLVITILLMSVSVSAQKKKKNAKVSMDVDGVCMMCKSRIEKAALNCKGVKYAQWNVKTHELKLIVDERKTTVKTIQQSIANVGHDTKDVKAPKEAYDSLHGCCKYRDLEIQEDHKKEKQ
;
A
#
# COMPACT_ATOMS: atom_id res chain seq x y z
N MET A 1 25.46 38.52 -29.54
CA MET A 1 25.70 38.37 -28.09
C MET A 1 24.42 38.34 -27.29
N LYS A 2 23.44 39.21 -27.50
CA LYS A 2 22.16 39.19 -26.74
C LYS A 2 21.37 37.88 -26.89
N LYS A 3 21.38 37.24 -28.05
CA LYS A 3 20.70 35.95 -28.28
C LYS A 3 21.35 34.76 -27.58
N ILE A 4 22.68 34.79 -27.44
CA ILE A 4 23.45 33.74 -26.76
C ILE A 4 23.24 33.80 -25.24
N VAL A 5 23.15 35.01 -24.68
CA VAL A 5 22.88 35.20 -23.24
C VAL A 5 21.46 34.71 -22.88
N LEU A 6 20.48 34.93 -23.76
CA LEU A 6 19.11 34.46 -23.55
C LEU A 6 18.99 32.93 -23.55
N VAL A 7 19.72 32.25 -24.44
CA VAL A 7 19.75 30.79 -24.54
C VAL A 7 20.42 30.16 -23.30
N ILE A 8 21.49 30.77 -22.81
CA ILE A 8 22.19 30.30 -21.59
C ILE A 8 21.31 30.47 -20.36
N THR A 9 20.52 31.55 -20.29
CA THR A 9 19.61 31.79 -19.15
C THR A 9 18.46 30.79 -19.13
N ILE A 10 17.93 30.36 -20.26
CA ILE A 10 16.87 29.33 -20.36
C ILE A 10 17.43 27.96 -20.02
N LEU A 11 18.67 27.66 -20.34
CA LEU A 11 19.31 26.37 -20.05
C LEU A 11 19.58 26.18 -18.54
N LEU A 12 19.74 27.26 -17.79
CA LEU A 12 19.97 27.21 -16.32
C LEU A 12 18.71 27.06 -15.48
N MET A 13 17.51 27.22 -16.05
CA MET A 13 16.26 27.07 -15.33
C MET A 13 15.69 25.64 -15.32
N SER A 14 16.31 24.69 -16.01
CA SER A 14 15.78 23.34 -16.20
C SER A 14 16.30 22.28 -15.21
N VAL A 15 17.00 22.65 -14.15
CA VAL A 15 17.54 21.67 -13.19
C VAL A 15 17.04 21.93 -11.77
N SER A 16 15.70 22.07 -11.62
CA SER A 16 15.08 21.92 -10.32
C SER A 16 14.41 20.54 -10.23
N VAL A 17 15.19 19.48 -10.48
CA VAL A 17 14.80 18.14 -10.07
C VAL A 17 14.96 18.09 -8.55
N SER A 18 13.89 18.41 -7.86
CA SER A 18 13.77 18.19 -6.43
C SER A 18 13.92 16.70 -6.15
N ALA A 19 15.15 16.24 -5.93
CA ALA A 19 15.43 14.90 -5.47
C ALA A 19 14.86 14.77 -4.05
N GLN A 20 13.64 14.21 -3.91
CA GLN A 20 13.05 13.90 -2.61
C GLN A 20 13.93 12.88 -1.91
N LYS A 21 14.52 13.28 -0.77
CA LYS A 21 15.38 12.43 0.04
C LYS A 21 14.53 11.27 0.63
N LYS A 22 14.89 10.04 0.30
CA LYS A 22 14.25 8.83 0.83
C LYS A 22 14.45 8.72 2.34
N LYS A 23 13.35 8.49 3.07
CA LYS A 23 13.35 8.41 4.53
C LYS A 23 13.58 6.98 5.01
N LYS A 24 14.39 6.83 6.05
CA LYS A 24 14.62 5.55 6.72
C LYS A 24 13.40 5.06 7.52
N ASN A 25 12.59 5.97 8.05
CA ASN A 25 11.42 5.70 8.87
C ASN A 25 10.22 6.51 8.39
N ALA A 26 9.80 6.28 7.14
CA ALA A 26 8.63 6.94 6.58
C ALA A 26 7.35 6.32 7.15
N LYS A 27 6.41 7.16 7.56
CA LYS A 27 5.04 6.75 7.92
C LYS A 27 4.20 6.72 6.64
N VAL A 28 3.62 5.57 6.36
CA VAL A 28 2.76 5.34 5.19
C VAL A 28 1.42 4.81 5.65
N SER A 29 0.35 5.27 5.03
CA SER A 29 -1.01 4.80 5.24
C SER A 29 -1.65 4.46 3.90
N MET A 30 -2.38 3.35 3.85
CA MET A 30 -3.11 2.92 2.66
C MET A 30 -4.36 2.14 3.01
N ASP A 31 -5.36 2.17 2.14
CA ASP A 31 -6.54 1.33 2.28
C ASP A 31 -6.27 -0.08 1.73
N VAL A 32 -6.68 -1.08 2.48
CA VAL A 32 -6.59 -2.49 2.10
C VAL A 32 -7.92 -3.17 2.41
N ASP A 33 -8.49 -3.84 1.43
CA ASP A 33 -9.77 -4.53 1.59
C ASP A 33 -9.64 -5.81 2.40
N GLY A 34 -10.51 -5.97 3.35
CA GLY A 34 -10.63 -7.11 4.24
C GLY A 34 -11.81 -6.94 5.18
N VAL A 35 -12.19 -7.98 5.94
CA VAL A 35 -13.39 -7.96 6.78
C VAL A 35 -13.20 -8.49 8.21
N CYS A 36 -12.14 -9.25 8.47
CA CYS A 36 -12.00 -10.00 9.72
C CYS A 36 -10.57 -9.98 10.29
N MET A 37 -10.41 -10.55 11.48
CA MET A 37 -9.11 -10.66 12.14
C MET A 37 -8.12 -11.59 11.41
N MET A 38 -8.62 -12.59 10.68
CA MET A 38 -7.79 -13.44 9.81
C MET A 38 -7.23 -12.63 8.64
N CYS A 39 -8.04 -11.71 8.08
CA CYS A 39 -7.57 -10.74 7.07
C CYS A 39 -6.47 -9.86 7.65
N LYS A 40 -6.68 -9.33 8.87
CA LYS A 40 -5.69 -8.51 9.57
C LYS A 40 -4.33 -9.22 9.67
N SER A 41 -4.33 -10.44 10.18
CA SER A 41 -3.10 -11.23 10.32
C SER A 41 -2.39 -11.44 8.98
N ARG A 42 -3.13 -11.77 7.94
CA ARG A 42 -2.60 -12.01 6.59
C ARG A 42 -2.03 -10.75 5.96
N ILE A 43 -2.76 -9.63 6.04
CA ILE A 43 -2.34 -8.33 5.49
C ILE A 43 -1.06 -7.85 6.18
N GLU A 44 -1.04 -7.86 7.51
CA GLU A 44 0.12 -7.41 8.28
C GLU A 44 1.36 -8.28 8.02
N LYS A 45 1.18 -9.60 7.96
CA LYS A 45 2.27 -10.54 7.65
C LYS A 45 2.82 -10.32 6.24
N ALA A 46 1.96 -10.13 5.24
CA ALA A 46 2.38 -9.86 3.87
C ALA A 46 3.17 -8.56 3.77
N ALA A 47 2.74 -7.50 4.46
CA ALA A 47 3.46 -6.25 4.51
C ALA A 47 4.82 -6.39 5.21
N LEU A 48 4.87 -7.05 6.36
CA LEU A 48 6.09 -7.25 7.14
C LEU A 48 7.13 -8.14 6.43
N ASN A 49 6.70 -9.03 5.54
CA ASN A 49 7.60 -9.84 4.72
C ASN A 49 8.33 -9.02 3.64
N CYS A 50 7.87 -7.81 3.34
CA CYS A 50 8.58 -6.91 2.45
C CYS A 50 9.83 -6.38 3.13
N LYS A 51 10.98 -6.51 2.47
CA LYS A 51 12.23 -5.94 2.97
C LYS A 51 12.10 -4.41 3.11
N GLY A 52 12.37 -3.91 4.30
CA GLY A 52 12.26 -2.48 4.60
C GLY A 52 10.99 -2.07 5.32
N VAL A 53 9.99 -2.92 5.44
CA VAL A 53 8.82 -2.69 6.29
C VAL A 53 9.19 -3.06 7.74
N LYS A 54 9.06 -2.10 8.65
CA LYS A 54 9.42 -2.23 10.07
C LYS A 54 8.21 -2.41 10.97
N TYR A 55 7.06 -1.92 10.54
CA TYR A 55 5.82 -1.93 11.29
C TYR A 55 4.65 -2.00 10.32
N ALA A 56 3.64 -2.78 10.67
CA ALA A 56 2.40 -2.88 9.93
C ALA A 56 1.24 -3.12 10.89
N GLN A 57 0.21 -2.29 10.84
CA GLN A 57 -1.02 -2.42 11.59
C GLN A 57 -2.23 -2.10 10.72
N TRP A 58 -3.09 -3.08 10.52
CA TRP A 58 -4.34 -2.92 9.78
C TRP A 58 -5.53 -2.81 10.72
N ASN A 59 -6.42 -1.88 10.46
CA ASN A 59 -7.62 -1.67 11.25
C ASN A 59 -8.83 -2.32 10.57
N VAL A 60 -9.44 -3.28 11.25
CA VAL A 60 -10.59 -4.04 10.73
C VAL A 60 -11.86 -3.20 10.51
N LYS A 61 -12.00 -2.06 11.19
CA LYS A 61 -13.17 -1.17 11.08
C LYS A 61 -12.98 -0.14 9.94
N THR A 62 -11.79 0.45 9.84
CA THR A 62 -11.50 1.50 8.87
C THR A 62 -10.85 0.99 7.60
N HIS A 63 -10.34 -0.24 7.60
CA HIS A 63 -9.54 -0.87 6.54
C HIS A 63 -8.22 -0.16 6.24
N GLU A 64 -7.80 0.74 7.12
CA GLU A 64 -6.53 1.46 6.99
C GLU A 64 -5.36 0.60 7.48
N LEU A 65 -4.34 0.48 6.63
CA LEU A 65 -3.06 -0.12 6.97
C LEU A 65 -2.04 0.98 7.25
N LYS A 66 -1.53 1.04 8.47
CA LYS A 66 -0.46 1.95 8.89
C LYS A 66 0.87 1.22 8.88
N LEU A 67 1.86 1.84 8.25
CA LEU A 67 3.19 1.28 8.05
C LEU A 67 4.28 2.24 8.50
N ILE A 68 5.40 1.68 8.95
CA ILE A 68 6.70 2.37 9.03
C ILE A 68 7.64 1.63 8.09
N VAL A 69 8.18 2.36 7.12
CA VAL A 69 8.98 1.77 6.03
C VAL A 69 10.30 2.49 5.82
N ASP A 70 11.30 1.75 5.38
CA ASP A 70 12.54 2.30 4.86
C ASP A 70 12.41 2.47 3.33
N GLU A 71 12.16 3.70 2.90
CA GLU A 71 11.95 4.04 1.48
C GLU A 71 13.17 3.77 0.60
N ARG A 72 14.33 3.54 1.19
CA ARG A 72 15.55 3.16 0.47
C ARG A 72 15.54 1.69 0.06
N LYS A 73 14.71 0.86 0.71
CA LYS A 73 14.65 -0.60 0.54
C LYS A 73 13.39 -1.09 -0.13
N THR A 74 12.30 -0.33 -0.07
CA THR A 74 11.01 -0.72 -0.62
C THR A 74 10.22 0.47 -1.15
N THR A 75 9.18 0.20 -1.91
CA THR A 75 8.21 1.17 -2.41
C THR A 75 6.81 0.80 -1.96
N VAL A 76 5.90 1.76 -1.94
CA VAL A 76 4.47 1.51 -1.67
C VAL A 76 3.90 0.45 -2.64
N LYS A 77 4.25 0.53 -3.92
CA LYS A 77 3.77 -0.43 -4.93
C LYS A 77 4.25 -1.85 -4.66
N THR A 78 5.48 -2.04 -4.21
CA THR A 78 6.01 -3.36 -3.82
C THR A 78 5.22 -3.96 -2.67
N ILE A 79 4.87 -3.13 -1.67
CA ILE A 79 4.06 -3.55 -0.52
C ILE A 79 2.64 -3.91 -0.96
N GLN A 80 2.02 -3.09 -1.80
CA GLN A 80 0.69 -3.36 -2.37
C GLN A 80 0.67 -4.67 -3.16
N GLN A 81 1.72 -4.94 -3.94
CA GLN A 81 1.85 -6.19 -4.69
C GLN A 81 1.96 -7.41 -3.77
N SER A 82 2.72 -7.31 -2.69
CA SER A 82 2.84 -8.38 -1.69
C SER A 82 1.49 -8.69 -1.04
N ILE A 83 0.72 -7.67 -0.70
CA ILE A 83 -0.62 -7.79 -0.11
C ILE A 83 -1.61 -8.40 -1.13
N ALA A 84 -1.57 -7.95 -2.38
CA ALA A 84 -2.39 -8.51 -3.45
C ALA A 84 -2.10 -10.00 -3.70
N ASN A 85 -0.84 -10.39 -3.63
CA ASN A 85 -0.41 -11.79 -3.83
C ASN A 85 -0.96 -12.76 -2.78
N VAL A 86 -1.37 -12.25 -1.62
CA VAL A 86 -2.04 -13.06 -0.57
C VAL A 86 -3.56 -12.89 -0.56
N GLY A 87 -4.13 -12.23 -1.55
CA GLY A 87 -5.56 -12.19 -1.80
C GLY A 87 -6.28 -10.90 -1.45
N HIS A 88 -5.60 -9.84 -1.01
CA HIS A 88 -6.22 -8.59 -0.58
C HIS A 88 -6.00 -7.45 -1.59
N ASP A 89 -7.09 -6.76 -1.94
CA ASP A 89 -7.04 -5.60 -2.83
C ASP A 89 -6.51 -4.37 -2.11
N THR A 90 -5.71 -3.58 -2.82
CA THR A 90 -5.37 -2.21 -2.48
C THR A 90 -5.93 -1.27 -3.56
N LYS A 91 -5.85 0.04 -3.33
CA LYS A 91 -6.36 1.04 -4.30
C LYS A 91 -5.79 0.85 -5.70
N ASP A 92 -4.48 0.63 -5.81
CA ASP A 92 -3.77 0.62 -7.09
C ASP A 92 -3.45 -0.79 -7.61
N VAL A 93 -3.53 -1.81 -6.74
CA VAL A 93 -3.19 -3.20 -7.07
C VAL A 93 -4.29 -4.13 -6.58
N LYS A 94 -4.92 -4.85 -7.51
CA LYS A 94 -5.95 -5.85 -7.20
C LYS A 94 -5.33 -7.23 -7.02
N ALA A 95 -5.89 -8.00 -6.08
CA ALA A 95 -5.49 -9.38 -5.90
C ALA A 95 -5.84 -10.22 -7.13
N PRO A 96 -4.92 -11.10 -7.60
CA PRO A 96 -5.23 -12.08 -8.62
C PRO A 96 -6.39 -12.98 -8.18
N LYS A 97 -7.18 -13.46 -9.14
CA LYS A 97 -8.33 -14.32 -8.86
C LYS A 97 -7.97 -15.54 -8.02
N GLU A 98 -6.88 -16.22 -8.36
CA GLU A 98 -6.42 -17.41 -7.64
C GLU A 98 -6.07 -17.10 -6.17
N ALA A 99 -5.41 -15.97 -5.92
CA ALA A 99 -5.05 -15.54 -4.57
C ALA A 99 -6.31 -15.20 -3.75
N TYR A 100 -7.26 -14.51 -4.33
CA TYR A 100 -8.54 -14.21 -3.70
C TYR A 100 -9.36 -15.50 -3.43
N ASP A 101 -9.46 -16.39 -4.41
CA ASP A 101 -10.23 -17.64 -4.30
C ASP A 101 -9.66 -18.58 -3.21
N SER A 102 -8.38 -18.47 -2.91
CA SER A 102 -7.74 -19.27 -1.85
C SER A 102 -8.00 -18.75 -0.43
N LEU A 103 -8.64 -17.59 -0.27
CA LEU A 103 -9.03 -17.08 1.04
C LEU A 103 -10.08 -17.97 1.71
N HIS A 104 -10.04 -18.06 3.03
CA HIS A 104 -11.14 -18.66 3.80
C HIS A 104 -12.46 -17.96 3.51
N GLY A 105 -13.60 -18.69 3.59
CA GLY A 105 -14.92 -18.15 3.31
C GLY A 105 -15.23 -16.85 4.08
N CYS A 106 -14.88 -16.79 5.37
CA CYS A 106 -15.06 -15.59 6.20
C CYS A 106 -14.20 -14.38 5.77
N CYS A 107 -13.20 -14.58 4.92
CA CYS A 107 -12.32 -13.54 4.38
C CYS A 107 -12.71 -13.07 2.97
N LYS A 108 -13.78 -13.59 2.41
CA LYS A 108 -14.29 -13.23 1.06
C LYS A 108 -14.90 -11.83 1.07
N TYR A 109 -14.06 -10.81 1.21
CA TYR A 109 -14.46 -9.40 1.39
C TYR A 109 -15.17 -8.79 0.17
N ARG A 110 -15.09 -9.40 -1.02
CA ARG A 110 -15.86 -8.99 -2.21
C ARG A 110 -17.31 -9.47 -2.16
N ASP A 111 -17.63 -10.43 -1.27
CA ASP A 111 -18.96 -10.97 -1.06
C ASP A 111 -19.75 -10.07 -0.09
N LEU A 112 -20.91 -9.57 -0.54
CA LEU A 112 -21.76 -8.66 0.24
C LEU A 112 -22.34 -9.33 1.48
N GLU A 113 -22.70 -10.61 1.41
CA GLU A 113 -23.24 -11.35 2.57
C GLU A 113 -22.19 -11.44 3.68
N ILE A 114 -20.95 -11.76 3.32
CA ILE A 114 -19.83 -11.82 4.26
C ILE A 114 -19.57 -10.46 4.88
N GLN A 115 -19.62 -9.38 4.08
CA GLN A 115 -19.46 -8.02 4.61
C GLN A 115 -20.56 -7.65 5.61
N GLU A 116 -21.80 -8.01 5.33
CA GLU A 116 -22.94 -7.73 6.21
C GLU A 116 -22.87 -8.50 7.53
N ASP A 117 -22.49 -9.78 7.50
CA ASP A 117 -22.34 -10.60 8.70
C ASP A 117 -21.28 -10.02 9.64
N HIS A 118 -20.13 -9.61 9.10
CA HIS A 118 -19.10 -8.95 9.91
C HIS A 118 -19.49 -7.57 10.44
N LYS A 119 -20.41 -6.87 9.78
CA LYS A 119 -20.97 -5.61 10.32
C LYS A 119 -21.86 -5.86 11.54
N LYS A 120 -22.65 -6.92 11.53
CA LYS A 120 -23.53 -7.30 12.66
C LYS A 120 -22.73 -7.69 13.90
N GLU A 121 -21.62 -8.39 13.75
CA GLU A 121 -20.74 -8.77 14.86
C GLU A 121 -20.05 -7.58 15.55
N LYS A 122 -19.96 -6.44 14.89
CA LYS A 122 -19.28 -5.24 15.39
C LYS A 122 -20.19 -4.25 16.10
N GLN A 123 -21.52 -4.53 16.18
CA GLN A 123 -22.51 -3.73 16.91
C GLN A 123 -22.71 -4.30 18.31
#